data_645f469d5cb05f6ae5ec31290e436df2
#
_entry.id   645f469d5cb05f6ae5ec31290e436df2
#
_cell.length_a   1.000
_cell.length_b   1.000
_cell.length_c   1.000
_cell.angle_alpha   90.00
_cell.angle_beta   90.00
_cell.angle_gamma   90.00
#
_symmetry.space_group_name_H-M   'P 1'
#
loop_
_entity.id
_entity.type
_entity.pdbx_description
1 polymer ?
#
loop_
_entity_poly.entity_id
_entity_poly.type
_entity_poly.pdbx_seq_one_letter_code
_entity_poly.pdbx_strand_id
1 'polypeptide(L)'
;MKKNRVIEFDPRERILEKAKKYVESLDLFSEKADQAIPLLLKAIKYADRDLKHSIMFVLGSFAKEEIVWPLYDMMTDPSENQEVRHDAAIQLSVIGPFLNDPQPLTERLLKEIEGSDAERRLHATFALGWEGNFQAAIPLIERLYDSEIRIQQTAVNALCNLRDDRILGLLLDRLDHGPREQKRSILLNLWRFYSKGEEVREVYLNYLEHEDPELRFEVLVCLSPITEVQKYLEVYRRCLKDKDGRIRELALKRVAEEVGESVLESLRGDIEPLLKDSDINVRKAALKILRKGEGVGSL
;
A
#
# COMPACT_ATOMS: atom_id res chain seq x y z
N MET A 1 -20.15 40.52 -45.66
CA MET A 1 -19.63 39.15 -45.89
C MET A 1 -19.08 38.63 -44.57
N LYS A 2 -19.80 37.71 -43.92
CA LYS A 2 -19.33 36.99 -42.72
C LYS A 2 -18.35 35.91 -43.18
N LYS A 3 -17.07 36.03 -42.81
CA LYS A 3 -16.10 34.95 -43.00
C LYS A 3 -16.50 33.78 -42.15
N ASN A 4 -17.00 32.70 -42.78
CA ASN A 4 -17.10 31.39 -42.14
C ASN A 4 -15.68 31.00 -41.69
N ARG A 5 -15.39 31.07 -40.36
CA ARG A 5 -14.26 30.37 -39.80
C ARG A 5 -14.59 28.87 -39.93
N VAL A 6 -13.91 28.21 -40.82
CA VAL A 6 -13.80 26.74 -40.78
C VAL A 6 -13.04 26.43 -39.50
N ILE A 7 -13.74 25.92 -38.51
CA ILE A 7 -13.11 25.35 -37.30
C ILE A 7 -12.46 24.07 -37.82
N GLU A 8 -11.14 24.06 -38.03
CA GLU A 8 -10.38 22.84 -38.24
C GLU A 8 -10.50 22.01 -36.98
N PHE A 9 -11.25 20.92 -37.09
CA PHE A 9 -11.46 19.99 -35.98
C PHE A 9 -10.17 19.19 -35.81
N ASP A 10 -9.43 19.37 -34.69
CA ASP A 10 -8.26 18.54 -34.41
C ASP A 10 -8.73 17.10 -34.16
N PRO A 11 -8.28 16.13 -34.96
CA PRO A 11 -8.64 14.72 -34.77
C PRO A 11 -8.29 14.19 -33.38
N ARG A 12 -7.31 14.81 -32.70
CA ARG A 12 -6.88 14.44 -31.34
C ARG A 12 -7.95 14.79 -30.30
N GLU A 13 -8.60 15.96 -30.42
CA GLU A 13 -9.67 16.36 -29.50
C GLU A 13 -10.82 15.36 -29.53
N ARG A 14 -11.19 14.87 -30.69
CA ARG A 14 -12.26 13.85 -30.84
C ARG A 14 -11.87 12.52 -30.17
N ILE A 15 -10.60 12.13 -30.25
CA ILE A 15 -10.09 10.90 -29.63
C ILE A 15 -10.14 11.06 -28.11
N LEU A 16 -9.67 12.19 -27.58
CA LEU A 16 -9.68 12.49 -26.16
C LEU A 16 -11.10 12.57 -25.59
N GLU A 17 -12.03 13.21 -26.31
CA GLU A 17 -13.43 13.29 -25.90
C GLU A 17 -14.08 11.89 -25.80
N LYS A 18 -13.82 11.03 -26.79
CA LYS A 18 -14.32 9.65 -26.74
C LYS A 18 -13.71 8.85 -25.61
N ALA A 19 -12.41 9.00 -25.35
CA ALA A 19 -11.73 8.35 -24.25
C ALA A 19 -12.27 8.81 -22.89
N LYS A 20 -12.47 10.13 -22.69
CA LYS A 20 -13.08 10.67 -21.48
C LYS A 20 -14.46 10.07 -21.22
N LYS A 21 -15.34 10.09 -22.22
CA LYS A 21 -16.67 9.48 -22.09
C LYS A 21 -16.62 8.00 -21.74
N TYR A 22 -15.67 7.26 -22.30
CA TYR A 22 -15.51 5.85 -21.99
C TYR A 22 -15.05 5.63 -20.54
N VAL A 23 -14.03 6.38 -20.11
CA VAL A 23 -13.52 6.31 -18.73
C VAL A 23 -14.58 6.74 -17.71
N GLU A 24 -15.34 7.81 -17.99
CA GLU A 24 -16.41 8.31 -17.10
C GLU A 24 -17.61 7.34 -17.00
N SER A 25 -17.86 6.56 -18.05
CA SER A 25 -18.95 5.58 -18.04
C SER A 25 -18.70 4.39 -17.12
N LEU A 26 -17.45 4.16 -16.68
CA LEU A 26 -16.99 3.01 -15.87
C LEU A 26 -17.47 1.66 -16.42
N ASP A 27 -17.67 1.56 -17.73
CA ASP A 27 -18.10 0.32 -18.41
C ASP A 27 -16.89 -0.66 -18.52
N LEU A 28 -16.36 -1.02 -17.33
CA LEU A 28 -15.16 -1.85 -17.16
C LEU A 28 -15.38 -3.30 -17.60
N PHE A 29 -16.62 -3.72 -17.72
CA PHE A 29 -17.01 -5.13 -17.94
C PHE A 29 -17.74 -5.37 -19.26
N SER A 30 -17.74 -4.38 -20.16
CA SER A 30 -18.50 -4.54 -21.40
C SER A 30 -17.80 -5.48 -22.37
N GLU A 31 -18.60 -6.21 -23.16
CA GLU A 31 -18.16 -6.97 -24.33
C GLU A 31 -17.41 -6.11 -25.39
N LYS A 32 -17.31 -4.79 -25.15
CA LYS A 32 -16.64 -3.81 -25.99
C LYS A 32 -15.19 -3.54 -25.59
N ALA A 33 -14.62 -4.27 -24.62
CA ALA A 33 -13.23 -4.08 -24.18
C ALA A 33 -12.26 -4.09 -25.38
N ASP A 34 -12.41 -5.03 -26.29
CA ASP A 34 -11.56 -5.17 -27.48
C ASP A 34 -11.65 -3.94 -28.43
N GLN A 35 -12.76 -3.18 -28.38
CA GLN A 35 -12.90 -1.93 -29.13
C GLN A 35 -12.36 -0.72 -28.36
N ALA A 36 -12.39 -0.78 -27.03
CA ALA A 36 -11.94 0.29 -26.16
C ALA A 36 -10.41 0.39 -26.08
N ILE A 37 -9.71 -0.74 -26.02
CA ILE A 37 -8.26 -0.78 -25.87
C ILE A 37 -7.54 0.02 -26.97
N PRO A 38 -7.78 -0.18 -28.29
CA PRO A 38 -7.13 0.61 -29.33
C PRO A 38 -7.43 2.11 -29.22
N LEU A 39 -8.66 2.48 -28.84
CA LEU A 39 -9.03 3.88 -28.60
C LEU A 39 -8.23 4.50 -27.46
N LEU A 40 -8.19 3.80 -26.30
CA LEU A 40 -7.52 4.26 -25.08
C LEU A 40 -6.00 4.34 -25.28
N LEU A 41 -5.38 3.34 -25.92
CA LEU A 41 -3.95 3.34 -26.27
C LEU A 41 -3.58 4.46 -27.25
N LYS A 42 -4.52 4.89 -28.10
CA LYS A 42 -4.31 6.05 -28.95
C LYS A 42 -4.48 7.35 -28.20
N ALA A 43 -5.48 7.44 -27.33
CA ALA A 43 -5.79 8.63 -26.54
C ALA A 43 -4.69 8.97 -25.54
N ILE A 44 -4.10 7.96 -24.89
CA ILE A 44 -3.11 8.12 -23.83
C ILE A 44 -1.88 8.94 -24.29
N LYS A 45 -1.54 8.86 -25.58
CA LYS A 45 -0.40 9.61 -26.17
C LYS A 45 -0.61 11.12 -26.17
N TYR A 46 -1.85 11.59 -26.09
CA TYR A 46 -2.22 13.01 -26.18
C TYR A 46 -2.92 13.51 -24.91
N ALA A 47 -3.21 12.61 -23.98
CA ALA A 47 -3.91 12.89 -22.74
C ALA A 47 -3.04 13.71 -21.78
N ASP A 48 -3.67 14.58 -21.00
CA ASP A 48 -3.06 15.17 -19.82
C ASP A 48 -2.83 14.10 -18.73
N ARG A 49 -2.16 14.48 -17.65
CA ARG A 49 -1.80 13.57 -16.56
C ARG A 49 -3.02 12.84 -15.97
N ASP A 50 -4.07 13.58 -15.66
CA ASP A 50 -5.24 13.03 -14.95
C ASP A 50 -6.02 12.06 -15.84
N LEU A 51 -6.13 12.37 -17.12
CA LEU A 51 -6.73 11.46 -18.09
C LEU A 51 -5.83 10.24 -18.37
N LYS A 52 -4.50 10.39 -18.38
CA LYS A 52 -3.56 9.26 -18.48
C LYS A 52 -3.77 8.30 -17.33
N HIS A 53 -3.81 8.80 -16.07
CA HIS A 53 -4.08 8.00 -14.89
C HIS A 53 -5.38 7.19 -15.03
N SER A 54 -6.47 7.86 -15.40
CA SER A 54 -7.77 7.20 -15.59
C SER A 54 -7.78 6.16 -16.72
N ILE A 55 -7.13 6.47 -17.83
CA ILE A 55 -6.98 5.53 -18.96
C ILE A 55 -6.17 4.29 -18.54
N MET A 56 -5.05 4.47 -17.85
CA MET A 56 -4.22 3.36 -17.37
C MET A 56 -4.98 2.45 -16.42
N PHE A 57 -5.74 3.03 -15.49
CA PHE A 57 -6.58 2.25 -14.57
C PHE A 57 -7.59 1.36 -15.33
N VAL A 58 -8.27 1.92 -16.35
CA VAL A 58 -9.21 1.17 -17.18
C VAL A 58 -8.48 0.10 -18.01
N LEU A 59 -7.34 0.44 -18.62
CA LEU A 59 -6.54 -0.53 -19.37
C LEU A 59 -6.08 -1.68 -18.49
N GLY A 60 -5.59 -1.38 -17.27
CA GLY A 60 -5.15 -2.40 -16.31
C GLY A 60 -6.25 -3.40 -15.94
N SER A 61 -7.51 -2.93 -15.84
CA SER A 61 -8.65 -3.80 -15.52
C SER A 61 -8.98 -4.85 -16.62
N PHE A 62 -8.55 -4.60 -17.86
CA PHE A 62 -8.75 -5.57 -18.94
C PHE A 62 -7.73 -6.73 -18.93
N ALA A 63 -6.57 -6.54 -18.31
CA ALA A 63 -5.51 -7.55 -18.17
C ALA A 63 -5.15 -8.24 -19.50
N LYS A 64 -5.00 -7.48 -20.60
CA LYS A 64 -4.68 -7.98 -21.93
C LYS A 64 -3.21 -7.79 -22.29
N GLU A 65 -2.60 -8.75 -22.98
CA GLU A 65 -1.18 -8.70 -23.38
C GLU A 65 -0.83 -7.49 -24.26
N GLU A 66 -1.73 -7.03 -25.11
CA GLU A 66 -1.53 -5.87 -26.00
C GLU A 66 -1.32 -4.55 -25.26
N ILE A 67 -1.64 -4.49 -23.95
CA ILE A 67 -1.50 -3.32 -23.09
C ILE A 67 -0.09 -3.27 -22.46
N VAL A 68 0.58 -4.40 -22.33
CA VAL A 68 1.83 -4.55 -21.58
C VAL A 68 2.93 -3.63 -22.12
N TRP A 69 3.21 -3.69 -23.42
CA TRP A 69 4.31 -2.93 -23.98
C TRP A 69 4.08 -1.42 -24.02
N PRO A 70 2.89 -0.91 -24.37
CA PRO A 70 2.58 0.51 -24.20
C PRO A 70 2.78 1.01 -22.77
N LEU A 71 2.41 0.25 -21.74
CA LEU A 71 2.65 0.62 -20.35
C LEU A 71 4.14 0.53 -19.98
N TYR A 72 4.84 -0.50 -20.45
CA TYR A 72 6.29 -0.62 -20.24
C TYR A 72 7.04 0.57 -20.84
N ASP A 73 6.71 0.98 -22.07
CA ASP A 73 7.31 2.13 -22.71
C ASP A 73 7.06 3.41 -21.93
N MET A 74 5.85 3.62 -21.42
CA MET A 74 5.53 4.77 -20.57
C MET A 74 6.27 4.74 -19.24
N MET A 75 6.39 3.58 -18.59
CA MET A 75 7.14 3.42 -17.35
C MET A 75 8.62 3.78 -17.51
N THR A 76 9.21 3.45 -18.65
CA THR A 76 10.64 3.62 -18.91
C THR A 76 11.01 4.91 -19.63
N ASP A 77 10.03 5.68 -20.12
CA ASP A 77 10.27 6.94 -20.83
C ASP A 77 10.70 8.04 -19.85
N PRO A 78 11.95 8.56 -19.93
CA PRO A 78 12.41 9.61 -19.04
C PRO A 78 11.76 10.97 -19.30
N SER A 79 11.10 11.15 -20.43
CA SER A 79 10.37 12.39 -20.77
C SER A 79 8.96 12.42 -20.18
N GLU A 80 8.45 11.29 -19.70
CA GLU A 80 7.12 11.19 -19.11
C GLU A 80 7.14 11.65 -17.64
N ASN A 81 6.00 12.13 -17.16
CA ASN A 81 5.81 12.53 -15.77
C ASN A 81 6.07 11.35 -14.81
N GLN A 82 6.75 11.61 -13.67
CA GLN A 82 7.12 10.58 -12.71
C GLN A 82 5.90 9.81 -12.14
N GLU A 83 4.78 10.52 -11.88
CA GLU A 83 3.55 9.89 -11.39
C GLU A 83 2.96 8.96 -12.45
N VAL A 84 2.95 9.40 -13.72
CA VAL A 84 2.47 8.58 -14.86
C VAL A 84 3.35 7.32 -15.04
N ARG A 85 4.67 7.46 -14.91
CA ARG A 85 5.59 6.30 -14.92
C ARG A 85 5.30 5.33 -13.78
N HIS A 86 5.00 5.86 -12.59
CA HIS A 86 4.63 5.04 -11.44
C HIS A 86 3.29 4.33 -11.66
N ASP A 87 2.29 5.03 -12.16
CA ASP A 87 0.99 4.43 -12.50
C ASP A 87 1.13 3.30 -13.53
N ALA A 88 1.97 3.48 -14.53
CA ALA A 88 2.27 2.43 -15.51
C ALA A 88 2.89 1.19 -14.83
N ALA A 89 3.82 1.37 -13.87
CA ALA A 89 4.39 0.28 -13.09
C ALA A 89 3.33 -0.45 -12.24
N ILE A 90 2.40 0.30 -11.64
CA ILE A 90 1.26 -0.28 -10.91
C ILE A 90 0.44 -1.18 -11.83
N GLN A 91 0.06 -0.68 -13.01
CA GLN A 91 -0.76 -1.48 -13.93
C GLN A 91 -0.03 -2.72 -14.44
N LEU A 92 1.28 -2.65 -14.68
CA LEU A 92 2.09 -3.83 -15.04
C LEU A 92 2.07 -4.89 -13.94
N SER A 93 2.15 -4.49 -12.66
CA SER A 93 2.06 -5.42 -11.54
C SER A 93 0.66 -6.05 -11.38
N VAL A 94 -0.39 -5.33 -11.76
CA VAL A 94 -1.78 -5.82 -11.76
C VAL A 94 -2.02 -6.80 -12.90
N ILE A 95 -1.49 -6.52 -14.09
CA ILE A 95 -1.67 -7.35 -15.30
C ILE A 95 -0.82 -8.62 -15.24
N GLY A 96 0.39 -8.55 -14.65
CA GLY A 96 1.36 -9.63 -14.62
C GLY A 96 0.81 -11.02 -14.29
N PRO A 97 0.01 -11.19 -13.22
CA PRO A 97 -0.58 -12.49 -12.85
C PRO A 97 -1.55 -13.06 -13.88
N PHE A 98 -2.09 -12.26 -14.78
CA PHE A 98 -3.11 -12.65 -15.75
C PHE A 98 -2.57 -12.88 -17.17
N LEU A 99 -1.27 -12.66 -17.39
CA LEU A 99 -0.63 -12.93 -18.67
C LEU A 99 -0.53 -14.44 -18.91
N ASN A 100 -0.77 -14.87 -20.15
CA ASN A 100 -0.56 -16.26 -20.54
C ASN A 100 0.94 -16.62 -20.48
N ASP A 101 1.81 -15.67 -20.86
CA ASP A 101 3.25 -15.78 -20.76
C ASP A 101 3.82 -14.49 -20.15
N PRO A 102 4.05 -14.45 -18.83
CA PRO A 102 4.66 -13.30 -18.14
C PRO A 102 6.18 -13.19 -18.35
N GLN A 103 6.84 -14.22 -18.93
CA GLN A 103 8.28 -14.31 -19.05
C GLN A 103 8.91 -13.12 -19.80
N PRO A 104 8.40 -12.68 -20.97
CA PRO A 104 8.99 -11.57 -21.69
C PRO A 104 8.96 -10.25 -20.88
N LEU A 105 7.88 -10.01 -20.12
CA LEU A 105 7.78 -8.85 -19.25
C LEU A 105 8.78 -8.97 -18.09
N THR A 106 8.81 -10.12 -17.41
CA THR A 106 9.74 -10.38 -16.30
C THR A 106 11.18 -10.14 -16.72
N GLU A 107 11.62 -10.68 -17.85
CA GLU A 107 12.99 -10.50 -18.37
C GLU A 107 13.33 -9.03 -18.66
N ARG A 108 12.39 -8.26 -19.18
CA ARG A 108 12.58 -6.84 -19.41
C ARG A 108 12.71 -6.06 -18.10
N LEU A 109 11.81 -6.32 -17.15
CA LEU A 109 11.84 -5.67 -15.83
C LEU A 109 13.10 -6.04 -15.03
N LEU A 110 13.59 -7.29 -15.15
CA LEU A 110 14.85 -7.70 -14.53
C LEU A 110 16.06 -6.93 -15.07
N LYS A 111 16.08 -6.55 -16.34
CA LYS A 111 17.11 -5.67 -16.89
C LYS A 111 17.03 -4.25 -16.33
N GLU A 112 15.83 -3.71 -16.16
CA GLU A 112 15.64 -2.37 -15.59
C GLU A 112 16.04 -2.32 -14.09
N ILE A 113 15.76 -3.38 -13.32
CA ILE A 113 16.09 -3.43 -11.88
C ILE A 113 17.62 -3.46 -11.63
N GLU A 114 18.41 -3.91 -12.60
CA GLU A 114 19.87 -3.92 -12.57
C GLU A 114 20.50 -2.63 -13.14
N GLY A 115 19.69 -1.77 -13.75
CA GLY A 115 20.13 -0.56 -14.43
C GLY A 115 20.69 0.50 -13.48
N SER A 116 21.45 1.47 -14.02
CA SER A 116 22.04 2.58 -13.26
C SER A 116 21.01 3.68 -12.91
N ASP A 117 19.89 3.79 -13.64
CA ASP A 117 18.85 4.79 -13.41
C ASP A 117 17.98 4.39 -12.21
N ALA A 118 18.05 5.16 -11.13
CA ALA A 118 17.34 4.87 -9.89
C ALA A 118 15.81 4.86 -10.06
N GLU A 119 15.25 5.76 -10.88
CA GLU A 119 13.79 5.80 -11.12
C GLU A 119 13.33 4.57 -11.92
N ARG A 120 14.10 4.12 -12.91
CA ARG A 120 13.82 2.87 -13.62
C ARG A 120 13.90 1.66 -12.71
N ARG A 121 14.95 1.59 -11.86
CA ARG A 121 15.05 0.53 -10.84
C ARG A 121 13.86 0.53 -9.91
N LEU A 122 13.43 1.71 -9.43
CA LEU A 122 12.29 1.84 -8.54
C LEU A 122 11.00 1.29 -9.16
N HIS A 123 10.69 1.76 -10.38
CA HIS A 123 9.46 1.35 -11.07
C HIS A 123 9.50 -0.14 -11.45
N ALA A 124 10.65 -0.65 -11.90
CA ALA A 124 10.79 -2.07 -12.22
C ALA A 124 10.71 -2.95 -10.96
N THR A 125 11.29 -2.52 -9.83
CA THR A 125 11.16 -3.20 -8.54
C THR A 125 9.69 -3.31 -8.13
N PHE A 126 8.92 -2.24 -8.30
CA PHE A 126 7.48 -2.23 -8.04
C PHE A 126 6.73 -3.18 -8.98
N ALA A 127 6.97 -3.04 -10.29
CA ALA A 127 6.29 -3.83 -11.31
C ALA A 127 6.55 -5.34 -11.23
N LEU A 128 7.72 -5.77 -10.73
CA LEU A 128 8.07 -7.18 -10.51
C LEU A 128 7.35 -7.83 -9.33
N GLY A 129 6.80 -7.03 -8.42
CA GLY A 129 6.24 -7.49 -7.17
C GLY A 129 4.79 -8.01 -7.26
N TRP A 130 4.42 -8.79 -8.27
CA TRP A 130 3.11 -9.43 -8.31
C TRP A 130 3.13 -10.85 -7.72
N GLU A 131 1.97 -11.30 -7.26
CA GLU A 131 1.80 -12.63 -6.65
C GLU A 131 2.26 -13.76 -7.59
N GLY A 132 3.11 -14.65 -7.06
CA GLY A 132 3.60 -15.81 -7.82
C GLY A 132 4.77 -15.54 -8.76
N ASN A 133 5.28 -14.32 -8.85
CA ASN A 133 6.48 -14.02 -9.66
C ASN A 133 7.78 -14.42 -8.95
N PHE A 134 7.96 -15.70 -8.70
CA PHE A 134 9.14 -16.20 -7.96
C PHE A 134 10.47 -16.02 -8.69
N GLN A 135 10.46 -15.78 -9.99
CA GLN A 135 11.67 -15.47 -10.75
C GLN A 135 12.30 -14.15 -10.31
N ALA A 136 11.47 -13.22 -9.84
CA ALA A 136 11.93 -11.94 -9.33
C ALA A 136 12.45 -12.01 -7.87
N ALA A 137 12.27 -13.12 -7.14
CA ALA A 137 12.56 -13.18 -5.71
C ALA A 137 14.01 -12.82 -5.39
N ILE A 138 15.01 -13.45 -6.06
CA ILE A 138 16.42 -13.17 -5.79
C ILE A 138 16.80 -11.73 -6.17
N PRO A 139 16.48 -11.22 -7.37
CA PRO A 139 16.73 -9.82 -7.70
C PRO A 139 16.06 -8.82 -6.74
N LEU A 140 14.86 -9.11 -6.27
CA LEU A 140 14.17 -8.27 -5.28
C LEU A 140 14.86 -8.31 -3.90
N ILE A 141 15.40 -9.47 -3.49
CA ILE A 141 16.19 -9.59 -2.25
C ILE A 141 17.45 -8.70 -2.33
N GLU A 142 18.11 -8.65 -3.48
CA GLU A 142 19.26 -7.77 -3.69
C GLU A 142 18.90 -6.29 -3.56
N ARG A 143 17.68 -5.90 -3.95
CA ARG A 143 17.18 -4.52 -3.79
C ARG A 143 16.92 -4.14 -2.33
N LEU A 144 16.88 -5.07 -1.39
CA LEU A 144 16.88 -4.73 0.05
C LEU A 144 18.16 -4.00 0.47
N TYR A 145 19.20 -4.06 -0.34
CA TYR A 145 20.51 -3.42 -0.11
C TYR A 145 20.80 -2.30 -1.12
N ASP A 146 19.78 -1.83 -1.88
CA ASP A 146 19.97 -0.73 -2.82
C ASP A 146 20.43 0.55 -2.12
N SER A 147 21.18 1.40 -2.80
CA SER A 147 21.63 2.69 -2.26
C SER A 147 20.46 3.64 -1.97
N GLU A 148 19.35 3.48 -2.69
CA GLU A 148 18.16 4.32 -2.57
C GLU A 148 17.16 3.69 -1.60
N ILE A 149 16.85 4.38 -0.50
CA ILE A 149 15.93 3.89 0.53
C ILE A 149 14.52 3.60 -0.02
N ARG A 150 14.05 4.38 -1.00
CA ARG A 150 12.75 4.16 -1.66
C ARG A 150 12.71 2.81 -2.39
N ILE A 151 13.83 2.39 -2.99
CA ILE A 151 13.94 1.09 -3.65
C ILE A 151 13.95 -0.03 -2.61
N GLN A 152 14.68 0.14 -1.48
CA GLN A 152 14.66 -0.84 -0.38
C GLN A 152 13.22 -1.06 0.14
N GLN A 153 12.46 0.03 0.37
CA GLN A 153 11.07 -0.05 0.82
C GLN A 153 10.16 -0.73 -0.21
N THR A 154 10.35 -0.39 -1.49
CA THR A 154 9.61 -1.00 -2.59
C THR A 154 9.92 -2.49 -2.73
N ALA A 155 11.18 -2.88 -2.54
CA ALA A 155 11.58 -4.29 -2.53
C ALA A 155 10.91 -5.08 -1.40
N VAL A 156 10.80 -4.51 -0.20
CA VAL A 156 10.03 -5.13 0.89
C VAL A 156 8.57 -5.37 0.47
N ASN A 157 7.91 -4.35 -0.09
CA ASN A 157 6.54 -4.47 -0.55
C ASN A 157 6.37 -5.54 -1.64
N ALA A 158 7.28 -5.53 -2.62
CA ALA A 158 7.29 -6.49 -3.71
C ALA A 158 7.49 -7.94 -3.20
N LEU A 159 8.46 -8.16 -2.32
CA LEU A 159 8.73 -9.45 -1.71
C LEU A 159 7.53 -9.97 -0.91
N CYS A 160 6.88 -9.11 -0.12
CA CYS A 160 5.68 -9.48 0.61
C CYS A 160 4.50 -9.83 -0.31
N ASN A 161 4.42 -9.21 -1.49
CA ASN A 161 3.39 -9.51 -2.48
C ASN A 161 3.58 -10.89 -3.15
N LEU A 162 4.80 -11.42 -3.18
CA LEU A 162 5.05 -12.77 -3.72
C LEU A 162 4.36 -13.85 -2.88
N ARG A 163 4.01 -13.57 -1.61
CA ARG A 163 3.36 -14.48 -0.65
C ARG A 163 4.09 -15.81 -0.47
N ASP A 164 5.42 -15.76 -0.46
CA ASP A 164 6.27 -16.91 -0.23
C ASP A 164 6.80 -16.89 1.21
N ASP A 165 6.39 -17.87 2.02
CA ASP A 165 6.80 -17.97 3.43
C ASP A 165 8.32 -18.09 3.63
N ARG A 166 9.06 -18.53 2.61
CA ARG A 166 10.53 -18.59 2.66
C ARG A 166 11.17 -17.21 2.75
N ILE A 167 10.47 -16.18 2.29
CA ILE A 167 10.92 -14.78 2.34
C ILE A 167 10.83 -14.23 3.77
N LEU A 168 9.93 -14.74 4.60
CA LEU A 168 9.73 -14.23 5.96
C LEU A 168 11.04 -14.21 6.76
N GLY A 169 11.79 -15.32 6.77
CA GLY A 169 13.06 -15.39 7.49
C GLY A 169 14.08 -14.34 7.06
N LEU A 170 14.13 -14.03 5.75
CA LEU A 170 14.99 -12.96 5.23
C LEU A 170 14.55 -11.58 5.69
N LEU A 171 13.24 -11.32 5.72
CA LEU A 171 12.70 -10.06 6.22
C LEU A 171 12.93 -9.90 7.72
N LEU A 172 12.82 -10.98 8.51
CA LEU A 172 13.12 -10.96 9.95
C LEU A 172 14.60 -10.66 10.22
N ASP A 173 15.53 -11.23 9.44
CA ASP A 173 16.95 -10.86 9.52
C ASP A 173 17.16 -9.36 9.24
N ARG A 174 16.41 -8.79 8.29
CA ARG A 174 16.47 -7.36 7.99
C ARG A 174 15.82 -6.47 9.06
N LEU A 175 14.89 -7.00 9.83
CA LEU A 175 14.37 -6.31 11.02
C LEU A 175 15.47 -6.12 12.07
N ASP A 176 16.38 -7.05 12.22
CA ASP A 176 17.49 -6.94 13.17
C ASP A 176 18.59 -5.99 12.67
N HIS A 177 18.96 -6.08 11.40
CA HIS A 177 20.17 -5.45 10.86
C HIS A 177 19.92 -4.30 9.88
N GLY A 178 18.67 -4.11 9.40
CA GLY A 178 18.33 -3.11 8.39
C GLY A 178 18.22 -1.69 8.95
N PRO A 179 18.21 -0.67 8.06
CA PRO A 179 17.96 0.70 8.46
C PRO A 179 16.50 0.88 8.94
N ARG A 180 16.27 1.93 9.72
CA ARG A 180 14.96 2.23 10.36
C ARG A 180 13.79 2.22 9.37
N GLU A 181 13.95 2.86 8.23
CA GLU A 181 12.90 2.98 7.21
C GLU A 181 12.56 1.62 6.59
N GLN A 182 13.55 0.75 6.44
CA GLN A 182 13.34 -0.62 5.98
C GLN A 182 12.62 -1.45 7.06
N LYS A 183 13.03 -1.35 8.33
CA LYS A 183 12.36 -1.98 9.47
C LYS A 183 10.88 -1.60 9.50
N ARG A 184 10.59 -0.30 9.36
CA ARG A 184 9.23 0.21 9.28
C ARG A 184 8.45 -0.42 8.13
N SER A 185 9.02 -0.47 6.92
CA SER A 185 8.38 -1.10 5.77
C SER A 185 8.09 -2.59 5.99
N ILE A 186 9.01 -3.30 6.63
CA ILE A 186 8.83 -4.71 6.96
C ILE A 186 7.65 -4.86 7.93
N LEU A 187 7.67 -4.16 9.06
CA LEU A 187 6.61 -4.23 10.08
C LEU A 187 5.23 -3.94 9.49
N LEU A 188 5.11 -2.93 8.61
CA LEU A 188 3.84 -2.58 7.95
C LEU A 188 3.33 -3.65 6.98
N ASN A 189 4.16 -4.62 6.57
CA ASN A 189 3.81 -5.62 5.58
C ASN A 189 3.80 -7.07 6.10
N LEU A 190 4.32 -7.36 7.30
CA LEU A 190 4.39 -8.73 7.86
C LEU A 190 3.01 -9.40 7.96
N TRP A 191 1.93 -8.66 8.15
CA TRP A 191 0.57 -9.20 8.19
C TRP A 191 0.17 -10.00 6.94
N ARG A 192 0.88 -9.79 5.81
CA ARG A 192 0.65 -10.54 4.55
C ARG A 192 1.06 -12.01 4.65
N PHE A 193 1.89 -12.36 5.62
CA PHE A 193 2.26 -13.73 5.94
C PHE A 193 1.27 -14.36 6.93
N TYR A 194 -0.02 -14.32 6.59
CA TYR A 194 -1.10 -14.79 7.46
C TYR A 194 -1.00 -16.28 7.80
N SER A 195 -0.35 -17.13 6.97
CA SER A 195 -0.02 -18.52 7.27
C SER A 195 0.93 -18.67 8.45
N LYS A 196 1.70 -17.63 8.77
CA LYS A 196 2.63 -17.51 9.91
C LYS A 196 2.13 -16.55 10.99
N GLY A 197 0.81 -16.48 11.17
CA GLY A 197 0.19 -15.46 12.01
C GLY A 197 0.68 -15.42 13.46
N GLU A 198 1.00 -16.55 14.09
CA GLU A 198 1.56 -16.58 15.46
C GLU A 198 2.99 -16.01 15.49
N GLU A 199 3.86 -16.43 14.57
CA GLU A 199 5.23 -15.92 14.44
C GLU A 199 5.25 -14.41 14.20
N VAL A 200 4.44 -13.93 13.27
CA VAL A 200 4.30 -12.49 12.97
C VAL A 200 3.76 -11.73 14.19
N ARG A 201 2.82 -12.28 14.92
CA ARG A 201 2.28 -11.67 16.14
C ARG A 201 3.34 -11.55 17.23
N GLU A 202 4.16 -12.57 17.44
CA GLU A 202 5.27 -12.51 18.40
C GLU A 202 6.28 -11.41 18.03
N VAL A 203 6.61 -11.28 16.74
CA VAL A 203 7.46 -10.18 16.27
C VAL A 203 6.84 -8.82 16.64
N TYR A 204 5.56 -8.61 16.38
CA TYR A 204 4.88 -7.37 16.75
C TYR A 204 4.88 -7.12 18.26
N LEU A 205 4.60 -8.14 19.07
CA LEU A 205 4.61 -8.00 20.53
C LEU A 205 5.99 -7.61 21.05
N ASN A 206 7.07 -8.17 20.51
CA ASN A 206 8.43 -7.81 20.86
C ASN A 206 8.76 -6.38 20.47
N TYR A 207 8.31 -5.91 19.31
CA TYR A 207 8.55 -4.55 18.82
C TYR A 207 7.75 -3.47 19.58
N LEU A 208 6.74 -3.82 20.37
CA LEU A 208 6.09 -2.88 21.30
C LEU A 208 7.02 -2.42 22.43
N GLU A 209 8.12 -3.13 22.69
CA GLU A 209 9.15 -2.75 23.65
C GLU A 209 10.32 -1.97 23.00
N HIS A 210 10.28 -1.72 21.69
CA HIS A 210 11.36 -1.06 20.95
C HIS A 210 11.55 0.38 21.43
N GLU A 211 12.81 0.85 21.46
CA GLU A 211 13.13 2.21 21.92
C GLU A 211 12.54 3.32 21.04
N ASP A 212 12.45 3.08 19.71
CA ASP A 212 11.90 4.02 18.75
C ASP A 212 10.35 4.06 18.85
N PRO A 213 9.74 5.20 19.24
CA PRO A 213 8.29 5.30 19.37
C PRO A 213 7.54 5.17 18.05
N GLU A 214 8.15 5.53 16.92
CA GLU A 214 7.52 5.35 15.61
C GLU A 214 7.32 3.86 15.29
N LEU A 215 8.33 3.03 15.54
CA LEU A 215 8.21 1.58 15.32
C LEU A 215 7.17 0.97 16.28
N ARG A 216 7.13 1.40 17.56
CA ARG A 216 6.09 0.94 18.48
C ARG A 216 4.68 1.33 18.03
N PHE A 217 4.50 2.57 17.53
CA PHE A 217 3.22 3.05 17.00
C PHE A 217 2.77 2.23 15.78
N GLU A 218 3.63 2.05 14.78
CA GLU A 218 3.33 1.28 13.57
C GLU A 218 2.96 -0.17 13.92
N VAL A 219 3.68 -0.77 14.84
CA VAL A 219 3.40 -2.14 15.31
C VAL A 219 2.02 -2.22 15.98
N LEU A 220 1.65 -1.26 16.82
CA LEU A 220 0.33 -1.23 17.44
C LEU A 220 -0.79 -1.07 16.40
N VAL A 221 -0.57 -0.27 15.34
CA VAL A 221 -1.49 -0.17 14.21
C VAL A 221 -1.68 -1.53 13.52
N CYS A 222 -0.58 -2.24 13.22
CA CYS A 222 -0.62 -3.53 12.54
C CYS A 222 -1.17 -4.66 13.44
N LEU A 223 -0.93 -4.59 14.74
CA LEU A 223 -1.38 -5.57 15.70
C LEU A 223 -2.88 -5.45 15.99
N SER A 224 -3.42 -4.24 16.03
CA SER A 224 -4.81 -3.97 16.40
C SER A 224 -5.86 -4.79 15.63
N PRO A 225 -5.77 -5.01 14.31
CA PRO A 225 -6.74 -5.82 13.57
C PRO A 225 -6.67 -7.32 13.86
N ILE A 226 -5.55 -7.81 14.42
CA ILE A 226 -5.30 -9.23 14.63
C ILE A 226 -5.31 -9.64 16.10
N THR A 227 -5.56 -8.68 17.01
CA THR A 227 -5.63 -8.91 18.45
C THR A 227 -6.93 -8.40 19.02
N GLU A 228 -7.59 -9.23 19.81
CA GLU A 228 -8.75 -8.84 20.61
C GLU A 228 -8.27 -8.21 21.92
N VAL A 229 -8.82 -7.05 22.30
CA VAL A 229 -8.41 -6.34 23.53
C VAL A 229 -8.53 -7.24 24.75
N GLN A 230 -9.64 -7.98 24.86
CA GLN A 230 -9.86 -8.86 26.01
C GLN A 230 -8.81 -9.97 26.15
N LYS A 231 -8.36 -10.53 25.02
CA LYS A 231 -7.32 -11.57 24.99
C LYS A 231 -5.92 -11.03 25.31
N TYR A 232 -5.69 -9.75 24.97
CA TYR A 232 -4.38 -9.12 25.08
C TYR A 232 -4.37 -7.94 26.07
N LEU A 233 -5.17 -8.01 27.14
CA LEU A 233 -5.29 -6.95 28.15
C LEU A 233 -3.95 -6.41 28.65
N GLU A 234 -2.98 -7.28 28.91
CA GLU A 234 -1.65 -6.86 29.40
C GLU A 234 -0.87 -6.04 28.38
N VAL A 235 -1.06 -6.33 27.08
CA VAL A 235 -0.46 -5.56 25.99
C VAL A 235 -1.06 -4.15 26.00
N TYR A 236 -2.39 -4.04 26.06
CA TYR A 236 -3.06 -2.74 26.08
C TYR A 236 -2.78 -1.96 27.35
N ARG A 237 -2.67 -2.61 28.53
CA ARG A 237 -2.22 -1.96 29.77
C ARG A 237 -0.84 -1.30 29.63
N ARG A 238 0.10 -1.98 28.93
CA ARG A 238 1.41 -1.40 28.64
C ARG A 238 1.32 -0.24 27.68
N CYS A 239 0.56 -0.37 26.61
CA CYS A 239 0.35 0.71 25.62
C CYS A 239 -0.32 1.94 26.25
N LEU A 240 -1.23 1.79 27.21
CA LEU A 240 -1.84 2.89 27.97
C LEU A 240 -0.84 3.66 28.85
N LYS A 241 0.32 3.06 29.15
CA LYS A 241 1.41 3.67 29.93
C LYS A 241 2.61 4.07 29.08
N ASP A 242 2.50 3.96 27.73
CA ASP A 242 3.61 4.32 26.84
C ASP A 242 4.01 5.80 27.00
N LYS A 243 5.29 6.10 26.79
CA LYS A 243 5.83 7.47 26.82
C LYS A 243 5.24 8.35 25.73
N ASP A 244 4.90 7.76 24.57
CA ASP A 244 4.32 8.47 23.42
C ASP A 244 2.79 8.55 23.53
N GLY A 245 2.25 9.79 23.52
CA GLY A 245 0.82 10.06 23.61
C GLY A 245 0.00 9.43 22.47
N ARG A 246 0.57 9.31 21.27
CA ARG A 246 -0.09 8.69 20.12
C ARG A 246 -0.37 7.21 20.36
N ILE A 247 0.56 6.51 21.02
CA ILE A 247 0.40 5.09 21.37
C ILE A 247 -0.69 4.95 22.43
N ARG A 248 -0.68 5.81 23.47
CA ARG A 248 -1.72 5.80 24.50
C ARG A 248 -3.10 6.11 23.92
N GLU A 249 -3.18 7.09 23.01
CA GLU A 249 -4.44 7.45 22.33
C GLU A 249 -4.96 6.29 21.45
N LEU A 250 -4.09 5.65 20.67
CA LEU A 250 -4.47 4.51 19.81
C LEU A 250 -4.96 3.33 20.65
N ALA A 251 -4.27 3.02 21.75
CA ALA A 251 -4.69 1.97 22.68
C ALA A 251 -6.08 2.26 23.27
N LEU A 252 -6.36 3.51 23.67
CA LEU A 252 -7.69 3.92 24.15
C LEU A 252 -8.76 3.77 23.05
N LYS A 253 -8.46 4.19 21.82
CA LYS A 253 -9.40 4.03 20.70
C LYS A 253 -9.75 2.57 20.48
N ARG A 254 -8.76 1.71 20.53
CA ARG A 254 -8.96 0.26 20.35
C ARG A 254 -9.81 -0.35 21.48
N VAL A 255 -9.50 0.02 22.73
CA VAL A 255 -10.33 -0.37 23.87
C VAL A 255 -11.77 0.10 23.69
N ALA A 256 -11.99 1.34 23.18
CA ALA A 256 -13.33 1.88 22.95
C ALA A 256 -14.15 1.16 21.88
N GLU A 257 -13.50 0.51 20.92
CA GLU A 257 -14.16 -0.28 19.86
C GLU A 257 -14.75 -1.59 20.41
N GLU A 258 -14.10 -2.18 21.41
CA GLU A 258 -14.49 -3.45 22.02
C GLU A 258 -15.24 -3.28 23.35
N VAL A 259 -15.89 -2.14 23.60
CA VAL A 259 -16.51 -1.83 24.89
C VAL A 259 -17.55 -2.89 25.31
N GLY A 260 -17.06 -3.91 26.03
CA GLY A 260 -17.86 -4.72 26.94
C GLY A 260 -17.54 -4.28 28.38
N GLU A 261 -18.53 -4.38 29.29
CA GLU A 261 -18.32 -3.98 30.70
C GLU A 261 -17.10 -4.67 31.35
N SER A 262 -16.85 -5.94 31.02
CA SER A 262 -15.73 -6.70 31.58
C SER A 262 -14.36 -6.16 31.16
N VAL A 263 -14.19 -5.70 29.92
CA VAL A 263 -12.94 -5.10 29.44
C VAL A 263 -12.73 -3.74 30.08
N LEU A 264 -13.78 -2.93 30.13
CA LEU A 264 -13.72 -1.61 30.73
C LEU A 264 -13.39 -1.68 32.23
N GLU A 265 -14.04 -2.57 32.97
CA GLU A 265 -13.76 -2.76 34.38
C GLU A 265 -12.33 -3.25 34.61
N SER A 266 -11.82 -4.15 33.77
CA SER A 266 -10.44 -4.65 33.85
C SER A 266 -9.38 -3.59 33.58
N LEU A 267 -9.70 -2.55 32.80
CA LEU A 267 -8.77 -1.47 32.41
C LEU A 267 -9.09 -0.13 33.08
N ARG A 268 -10.17 -0.01 33.85
CA ARG A 268 -10.61 1.23 34.49
C ARG A 268 -9.48 1.93 35.28
N GLY A 269 -8.78 1.17 36.11
CA GLY A 269 -7.66 1.68 36.91
C GLY A 269 -6.47 2.20 36.08
N ASP A 270 -6.31 1.72 34.85
CA ASP A 270 -5.28 2.18 33.93
C ASP A 270 -5.77 3.37 33.08
N ILE A 271 -7.08 3.50 32.86
CA ILE A 271 -7.69 4.56 32.03
C ILE A 271 -7.95 5.83 32.86
N GLU A 272 -8.43 5.74 34.10
CA GLU A 272 -8.75 6.90 34.94
C GLU A 272 -7.59 7.90 35.10
N PRO A 273 -6.32 7.49 35.31
CA PRO A 273 -5.20 8.41 35.38
C PRO A 273 -5.02 9.23 34.09
N LEU A 274 -5.40 8.67 32.92
CA LEU A 274 -5.28 9.34 31.64
C LEU A 274 -6.24 10.51 31.43
N LEU A 275 -7.21 10.72 32.32
CA LEU A 275 -8.00 11.96 32.36
C LEU A 275 -7.14 13.20 32.66
N LYS A 276 -5.97 13.00 33.24
CA LYS A 276 -4.99 14.06 33.58
C LYS A 276 -3.73 13.97 32.71
N ASP A 277 -3.79 13.21 31.60
CA ASP A 277 -2.65 13.05 30.69
C ASP A 277 -2.14 14.42 30.17
N SER A 278 -0.86 14.49 29.83
CA SER A 278 -0.28 15.69 29.21
C SER A 278 -0.85 15.95 27.83
N ASP A 279 -1.19 14.88 27.08
CA ASP A 279 -1.77 14.97 25.73
C ASP A 279 -3.29 15.17 25.80
N ILE A 280 -3.79 16.19 25.08
CA ILE A 280 -5.22 16.53 25.06
C ILE A 280 -6.07 15.44 24.37
N ASN A 281 -5.52 14.75 23.37
CA ASN A 281 -6.24 13.70 22.65
C ASN A 281 -6.41 12.45 23.52
N VAL A 282 -5.39 12.13 24.30
CA VAL A 282 -5.44 11.05 25.30
C VAL A 282 -6.52 11.36 26.35
N ARG A 283 -6.54 12.60 26.91
CA ARG A 283 -7.59 13.01 27.87
C ARG A 283 -9.00 12.88 27.30
N LYS A 284 -9.20 13.34 26.04
CA LYS A 284 -10.51 13.24 25.35
C LYS A 284 -10.93 11.80 25.11
N ALA A 285 -9.99 10.94 24.69
CA ALA A 285 -10.26 9.53 24.46
C ALA A 285 -10.64 8.80 25.75
N ALA A 286 -9.89 9.01 26.84
CA ALA A 286 -10.18 8.46 28.16
C ALA A 286 -11.56 8.88 28.67
N LEU A 287 -11.88 10.18 28.59
CA LEU A 287 -13.18 10.71 29.01
C LEU A 287 -14.35 10.08 28.21
N LYS A 288 -14.17 9.91 26.90
CA LYS A 288 -15.19 9.30 26.02
C LYS A 288 -15.49 7.87 26.43
N ILE A 289 -14.47 7.09 26.78
CA ILE A 289 -14.63 5.68 27.18
C ILE A 289 -15.35 5.59 28.52
N LEU A 290 -14.91 6.34 29.54
CA LEU A 290 -15.49 6.28 30.89
C LEU A 290 -16.96 6.74 30.92
N ARG A 291 -17.32 7.76 30.14
CA ARG A 291 -18.73 8.18 29.99
C ARG A 291 -19.63 7.17 29.33
N LYS A 292 -19.12 6.37 28.36
CA LYS A 292 -19.89 5.28 27.77
C LYS A 292 -20.22 4.19 28.78
N GLY A 293 -19.28 3.88 29.70
CA GLY A 293 -19.50 2.89 30.74
C GLY A 293 -20.53 3.32 31.80
N GLU A 294 -20.69 4.66 32.05
CA GLU A 294 -21.69 5.19 33.00
C GLU A 294 -23.11 5.26 32.41
N GLY A 295 -23.26 5.32 31.08
CA GLY A 295 -24.53 5.46 30.39
C GLY A 295 -25.29 4.14 30.13
N VAL A 296 -24.67 2.98 30.31
CA VAL A 296 -25.27 1.64 30.09
C VAL A 296 -25.89 1.09 31.40
N GLY A 297 -25.55 1.67 32.55
CA GLY A 297 -26.04 1.25 33.87
C GLY A 297 -27.33 1.93 34.34
N SER A 298 -27.99 2.76 33.49
CA SER A 298 -29.20 3.50 33.86
C SER A 298 -30.32 3.36 32.81
N LEU A 299 -30.77 2.09 32.56
CA LEU A 299 -32.05 1.78 31.93
C LEU A 299 -32.68 0.57 32.62
#